data_316b26301a2284257ac3e8e46e53fa89
#
_entry.id   316b26301a2284257ac3e8e46e53fa89
#
_cell.length_a   1.000
_cell.length_b   1.000
_cell.length_c   1.000
_cell.angle_alpha   90.00
_cell.angle_beta   90.00
_cell.angle_gamma   90.00
#
_symmetry.space_group_name_H-M   'P 1'
#
loop_
_entity.id
_entity.type
_entity.pdbx_description
1 polymer ?
#
loop_
_entity_poly.entity_id
_entity_poly.type
_entity_poly.pdbx_seq_one_letter_code
_entity_poly.pdbx_strand_id
1 'polypeptide(L)'
;GTGKTYITEETIKTRKEVLGNIEYELVQFHPSYGYEDFIDGIKPVGLTENGQMKFELKNGIFKQMCIDAFKNLIESQNDKTKLKTFYFIADEINRAELSRVFGELLLCLEDDKRLRIVDGKVEGTKIKTQNSNLWKNEHIVVKVNENNELDENGKGYFGVPENIYFIGTMNDIDRSV
;
A
#
# COMPACT_ATOMS: atom_id res chain seq x y z
N GLY A 1 -4.86 14.84 17.40
CA GLY A 1 -4.57 14.00 18.32
C GLY A 1 -5.06 12.61 18.28
N THR A 2 -4.78 11.98 19.36
CA THR A 2 -5.18 10.61 19.62
C THR A 2 -6.69 10.41 19.46
N GLY A 3 -7.52 11.45 19.71
CA GLY A 3 -8.96 11.38 19.55
C GLY A 3 -9.42 11.22 18.10
N LYS A 4 -8.79 11.91 17.16
CA LYS A 4 -9.15 11.82 15.74
C LYS A 4 -8.86 10.44 15.18
N THR A 5 -7.70 9.88 15.50
CA THR A 5 -7.30 8.54 15.07
C THR A 5 -8.19 7.47 15.69
N TYR A 6 -8.49 7.61 16.97
CA TYR A 6 -9.38 6.70 17.67
C TYR A 6 -10.77 6.66 17.03
N ILE A 7 -11.37 7.82 16.75
CA ILE A 7 -12.69 7.92 16.10
C ILE A 7 -12.65 7.28 14.70
N THR A 8 -11.62 7.56 13.93
CA THR A 8 -11.46 6.99 12.57
C THR A 8 -11.36 5.47 12.64
N GLU A 9 -10.51 4.95 13.51
CA GLU A 9 -10.32 3.50 13.67
C GLU A 9 -11.61 2.82 14.14
N GLU A 10 -12.28 3.37 15.16
CA GLU A 10 -13.53 2.81 15.68
C GLU A 10 -14.65 2.83 14.64
N THR A 11 -14.74 3.88 13.83
CA THR A 11 -15.71 3.94 12.73
C THR A 11 -15.47 2.83 11.71
N ILE A 12 -14.21 2.59 11.35
CA ILE A 12 -13.84 1.55 10.40
C ILE A 12 -14.09 0.16 10.99
N LYS A 13 -13.72 -0.07 12.24
CA LYS A 13 -14.02 -1.33 12.94
C LYS A 13 -15.50 -1.63 12.96
N THR A 14 -16.33 -0.64 13.28
CA THR A 14 -17.79 -0.80 13.30
C THR A 14 -18.32 -1.16 11.92
N ARG A 15 -17.85 -0.51 10.87
CA ARG A 15 -18.23 -0.85 9.50
C ARG A 15 -17.80 -2.26 9.12
N LYS A 16 -16.61 -2.67 9.52
CA LYS A 16 -16.12 -4.04 9.28
C LYS A 16 -17.00 -5.08 9.94
N GLU A 17 -17.39 -4.87 11.19
CA GLU A 17 -18.28 -5.77 11.92
C GLU A 17 -19.65 -5.90 11.24
N VAL A 18 -20.20 -4.80 10.70
CA VAL A 18 -21.51 -4.78 10.06
C VAL A 18 -21.45 -5.31 8.64
N LEU A 19 -20.49 -4.86 7.84
CA LEU A 19 -20.42 -5.13 6.40
C LEU A 19 -19.52 -6.31 6.04
N GLY A 20 -18.50 -6.62 6.86
CA GLY A 20 -17.60 -7.76 6.64
C GLY A 20 -16.64 -7.65 5.46
N ASN A 21 -16.69 -6.56 4.68
CA ASN A 21 -15.91 -6.37 3.45
C ASN A 21 -14.88 -5.23 3.56
N ILE A 22 -14.37 -5.00 4.76
CA ILE A 22 -13.42 -3.93 5.04
C ILE A 22 -12.15 -4.52 5.66
N GLU A 23 -11.02 -4.10 5.13
CA GLU A 23 -9.70 -4.35 5.73
C GLU A 23 -9.07 -3.01 6.08
N TYR A 24 -8.23 -2.96 7.11
CA TYR A 24 -7.54 -1.73 7.47
C TYR A 24 -6.20 -1.99 8.14
N GLU A 25 -5.32 -0.99 8.03
CA GLU A 25 -4.05 -0.91 8.75
C GLU A 25 -3.95 0.46 9.41
N LEU A 26 -3.43 0.49 10.62
CA LEU A 26 -3.15 1.72 11.34
C LEU A 26 -1.65 1.80 11.61
N VAL A 27 -1.01 2.86 11.13
CA VAL A 27 0.42 3.10 11.31
C VAL A 27 0.64 4.49 11.87
N GLN A 28 1.44 4.59 12.91
CA GLN A 28 1.87 5.86 13.44
C GLN A 28 3.14 6.31 12.75
N PHE A 29 3.10 7.47 12.11
CA PHE A 29 4.27 8.05 11.49
C PHE A 29 5.16 8.70 12.55
N HIS A 30 6.46 8.69 12.32
CA HIS A 30 7.47 9.31 13.15
C HIS A 30 8.63 9.81 12.28
N PRO A 31 9.54 10.66 12.82
CA PRO A 31 10.60 11.26 12.00
C PRO A 31 11.54 10.26 11.31
N SER A 32 11.69 9.06 11.87
CA SER A 32 12.54 8.01 11.30
C SER A 32 11.80 7.12 10.32
N TYR A 33 10.48 7.31 10.13
CA TYR A 33 9.69 6.51 9.22
C TYR A 33 10.10 6.81 7.77
N GLY A 34 10.45 5.81 7.01
CA GLY A 34 11.00 5.98 5.68
C GLY A 34 10.39 5.07 4.63
N TYR A 35 10.91 5.22 3.42
CA TYR A 35 10.48 4.47 2.24
C TYR A 35 10.57 2.96 2.44
N GLU A 36 11.63 2.49 3.10
CA GLU A 36 11.86 1.07 3.36
C GLU A 36 10.82 0.44 4.29
N ASP A 37 10.20 1.24 5.15
CA ASP A 37 9.15 0.78 6.05
C ASP A 37 7.78 0.76 5.37
N PHE A 38 7.61 1.63 4.39
CA PHE A 38 6.33 1.91 3.76
C PHE A 38 6.16 1.19 2.43
N ILE A 39 7.17 1.23 1.57
CA ILE A 39 7.13 0.65 0.22
C ILE A 39 7.91 -0.67 0.17
N ASP A 40 9.21 -0.63 0.18
CA ASP A 40 10.06 -1.81 0.27
C ASP A 40 11.48 -1.45 0.67
N GLY A 41 12.19 -2.41 1.21
CA GLY A 41 13.58 -2.23 1.61
C GLY A 41 14.28 -3.55 1.84
N ILE A 42 15.61 -3.50 1.82
CA ILE A 42 16.44 -4.66 2.09
C ILE A 42 16.59 -4.81 3.60
N LYS A 43 16.21 -5.96 4.13
CA LYS A 43 16.22 -6.25 5.56
C LYS A 43 17.02 -7.52 5.85
N PRO A 44 17.70 -7.59 7.02
CA PRO A 44 18.32 -8.83 7.46
C PRO A 44 17.27 -9.86 7.82
N VAL A 45 17.44 -11.10 7.36
CA VAL A 45 16.46 -12.18 7.58
C VAL A 45 17.05 -13.38 8.32
N GLY A 46 18.28 -13.27 8.80
CA GLY A 46 18.95 -14.34 9.53
C GLY A 46 20.37 -14.57 9.06
N LEU A 47 20.91 -15.74 9.34
CA LEU A 47 22.26 -16.11 8.98
C LEU A 47 22.23 -17.21 7.90
N THR A 48 23.24 -17.17 7.02
CA THR A 48 23.51 -18.27 6.09
C THR A 48 24.10 -19.46 6.83
N GLU A 49 24.20 -20.62 6.17
CA GLU A 49 24.85 -21.80 6.73
C GLU A 49 26.31 -21.51 7.17
N ASN A 50 26.96 -20.57 6.51
CA ASN A 50 28.33 -20.16 6.83
C ASN A 50 28.41 -19.06 7.91
N GLY A 51 27.30 -18.71 8.56
CA GLY A 51 27.25 -17.71 9.61
C GLY A 51 27.27 -16.26 9.12
N GLN A 52 27.09 -16.01 7.82
CA GLN A 52 27.02 -14.66 7.27
C GLN A 52 25.59 -14.13 7.33
N MET A 53 25.44 -12.80 7.51
CA MET A 53 24.14 -12.16 7.50
C MET A 53 23.49 -12.28 6.12
N LYS A 54 22.24 -12.77 6.10
CA LYS A 54 21.44 -12.87 4.89
C LYS A 54 20.47 -11.71 4.81
N PHE A 55 20.38 -11.09 3.64
CA PHE A 55 19.48 -9.96 3.37
C PHE A 55 18.46 -10.32 2.29
N GLU A 56 17.24 -9.82 2.44
CA GLU A 56 16.18 -9.96 1.45
C GLU A 56 15.41 -8.66 1.30
N LEU A 57 14.83 -8.46 0.10
CA LEU A 57 13.87 -7.39 -0.11
C LEU A 57 12.58 -7.75 0.63
N LYS A 58 12.07 -6.82 1.43
CA LYS A 58 10.80 -6.96 2.15
C LYS A 58 9.84 -5.87 1.72
N ASN A 59 8.59 -6.25 1.50
CA ASN A 59 7.53 -5.28 1.27
C ASN A 59 7.32 -4.43 2.52
N GLY A 60 7.16 -3.14 2.32
CA GLY A 60 6.65 -2.26 3.35
C GLY A 60 5.14 -2.44 3.52
N ILE A 61 4.60 -1.85 4.57
CA ILE A 61 3.20 -2.09 4.96
C ILE A 61 2.21 -1.57 3.91
N PHE A 62 2.50 -0.43 3.27
CA PHE A 62 1.60 0.13 2.26
C PHE A 62 1.64 -0.68 0.96
N LYS A 63 2.83 -1.04 0.49
CA LYS A 63 2.95 -1.87 -0.71
C LYS A 63 2.26 -3.22 -0.53
N GLN A 64 2.38 -3.83 0.66
CA GLN A 64 1.68 -5.09 0.93
C GLN A 64 0.16 -4.91 0.83
N MET A 65 -0.37 -3.81 1.36
CA MET A 65 -1.79 -3.51 1.18
C MET A 65 -2.16 -3.33 -0.29
N CYS A 66 -1.32 -2.66 -1.08
CA CYS A 66 -1.55 -2.52 -2.52
C CYS A 66 -1.61 -3.88 -3.23
N ILE A 67 -0.74 -4.80 -2.86
CA ILE A 67 -0.73 -6.16 -3.39
C ILE A 67 -2.05 -6.87 -3.05
N ASP A 68 -2.44 -6.83 -1.78
CA ASP A 68 -3.66 -7.50 -1.30
C ASP A 68 -4.92 -6.89 -1.91
N ALA A 69 -4.96 -5.56 -2.00
CA ALA A 69 -6.09 -4.84 -2.59
C ALA A 69 -6.23 -5.13 -4.09
N PHE A 70 -5.13 -5.21 -4.82
CA PHE A 70 -5.17 -5.52 -6.24
C PHE A 70 -5.61 -6.97 -6.50
N LYS A 71 -5.15 -7.92 -5.70
CA LYS A 71 -5.66 -9.29 -5.75
C LYS A 71 -7.17 -9.33 -5.55
N ASN A 72 -7.66 -8.52 -4.63
CA ASN A 72 -9.10 -8.41 -4.38
C ASN A 72 -9.86 -7.81 -5.57
N LEU A 73 -9.30 -6.81 -6.26
CA LEU A 73 -9.90 -6.30 -7.50
C LEU A 73 -10.03 -7.41 -8.54
N ILE A 74 -9.03 -8.25 -8.70
CA ILE A 74 -9.07 -9.38 -9.63
C ILE A 74 -10.18 -10.36 -9.23
N GLU A 75 -10.23 -10.75 -7.96
CA GLU A 75 -11.22 -11.69 -7.44
C GLU A 75 -12.66 -11.17 -7.58
N SER A 76 -12.84 -9.86 -7.49
CA SER A 76 -14.16 -9.23 -7.54
C SER A 76 -14.67 -8.94 -8.95
N GLN A 77 -13.88 -9.18 -9.99
CA GLN A 77 -14.28 -8.90 -11.38
C GLN A 77 -15.55 -9.64 -11.80
N ASN A 78 -15.66 -10.90 -11.40
CA ASN A 78 -16.80 -11.75 -11.75
C ASN A 78 -17.86 -11.79 -10.66
N ASP A 79 -17.60 -11.25 -9.48
CA ASP A 79 -18.50 -11.21 -8.35
C ASP A 79 -18.22 -9.99 -7.49
N LYS A 80 -18.97 -8.93 -7.72
CA LYS A 80 -18.81 -7.65 -7.01
C LYS A 80 -19.08 -7.74 -5.51
N THR A 81 -19.76 -8.80 -5.05
CA THR A 81 -19.98 -9.00 -3.62
C THR A 81 -18.69 -9.32 -2.87
N LYS A 82 -17.65 -9.75 -3.58
CA LYS A 82 -16.33 -10.04 -3.03
C LYS A 82 -15.44 -8.80 -2.90
N LEU A 83 -15.86 -7.65 -3.45
CA LEU A 83 -15.06 -6.44 -3.40
C LEU A 83 -14.92 -5.95 -1.96
N LYS A 84 -13.67 -5.75 -1.54
CA LYS A 84 -13.31 -5.19 -0.25
C LYS A 84 -12.80 -3.76 -0.41
N THR A 85 -13.01 -2.96 0.61
CA THR A 85 -12.41 -1.64 0.76
C THR A 85 -11.27 -1.72 1.76
N PHE A 86 -10.13 -1.18 1.40
CA PHE A 86 -8.94 -1.18 2.25
C PHE A 86 -8.67 0.24 2.72
N TYR A 87 -8.56 0.42 4.03
CA TYR A 87 -8.22 1.71 4.64
C TYR A 87 -6.81 1.68 5.19
N PHE A 88 -5.99 2.59 4.73
CA PHE A 88 -4.67 2.84 5.31
C PHE A 88 -4.73 4.11 6.15
N ILE A 89 -4.59 3.96 7.45
CA ILE A 89 -4.67 5.07 8.39
C ILE A 89 -3.26 5.44 8.85
N ALA A 90 -2.80 6.61 8.42
CA ALA A 90 -1.50 7.15 8.83
C ALA A 90 -1.71 8.16 9.95
N ASP A 91 -1.50 7.73 11.18
CA ASP A 91 -1.58 8.61 12.35
C ASP A 91 -0.34 9.50 12.43
N GLU A 92 -0.55 10.74 12.85
CA GLU A 92 0.50 11.74 12.96
C GLU A 92 1.30 11.90 11.66
N ILE A 93 0.58 11.99 10.55
CA ILE A 93 1.17 12.04 9.20
C ILE A 93 2.15 13.20 9.02
N ASN A 94 1.97 14.29 9.75
CA ASN A 94 2.83 15.47 9.71
C ASN A 94 4.20 15.26 10.38
N ARG A 95 4.39 14.18 11.13
CA ARG A 95 5.66 13.89 11.80
C ARG A 95 6.71 13.32 10.88
N ALA A 96 6.29 12.64 9.81
CA ALA A 96 7.19 12.16 8.79
C ALA A 96 7.22 13.11 7.60
N GLU A 97 8.31 13.11 6.89
CA GLU A 97 8.44 13.86 5.63
C GLU A 97 7.83 13.02 4.51
N LEU A 98 6.66 13.43 3.99
CA LEU A 98 5.90 12.64 3.01
C LEU A 98 6.67 12.35 1.73
N SER A 99 7.47 13.31 1.26
CA SER A 99 8.32 13.09 0.09
C SER A 99 9.36 12.00 0.30
N ARG A 100 9.82 11.84 1.54
CA ARG A 100 10.77 10.79 1.91
C ARG A 100 10.08 9.44 2.05
N VAL A 101 8.85 9.41 2.57
CA VAL A 101 8.09 8.17 2.77
C VAL A 101 7.59 7.61 1.46
N PHE A 102 7.00 8.45 0.61
CA PHE A 102 6.42 8.04 -0.66
C PHE A 102 7.39 8.08 -1.83
N GLY A 103 8.40 8.97 -1.78
CA GLY A 103 9.27 9.18 -2.92
C GLY A 103 8.49 9.56 -4.18
N GLU A 104 8.77 8.88 -5.27
CA GLU A 104 8.12 9.07 -6.56
C GLU A 104 6.66 8.58 -6.60
N LEU A 105 6.20 7.91 -5.54
CA LEU A 105 4.89 7.25 -5.52
C LEU A 105 3.75 8.15 -5.05
N LEU A 106 4.07 9.36 -4.57
CA LEU A 106 3.06 10.26 -4.01
C LEU A 106 1.94 10.57 -5.03
N LEU A 107 2.30 10.73 -6.30
CA LEU A 107 1.34 10.99 -7.38
C LEU A 107 0.36 9.83 -7.59
N CYS A 108 0.76 8.60 -7.25
CA CYS A 108 -0.10 7.43 -7.43
C CYS A 108 -1.32 7.44 -6.51
N LEU A 109 -1.34 8.31 -5.50
CA LEU A 109 -2.49 8.46 -4.60
C LEU A 109 -3.63 9.27 -5.21
N GLU A 110 -3.39 10.02 -6.28
CA GLU A 110 -4.43 10.79 -6.97
C GLU A 110 -5.46 9.85 -7.58
N ASP A 111 -6.74 10.22 -7.54
CA ASP A 111 -7.84 9.35 -7.97
C ASP A 111 -7.72 8.90 -9.42
N ASP A 112 -7.31 9.79 -10.32
CA ASP A 112 -7.13 9.48 -11.73
C ASP A 112 -5.90 8.61 -12.02
N LYS A 113 -5.02 8.44 -11.04
CA LYS A 113 -3.82 7.60 -11.14
C LYS A 113 -4.02 6.20 -10.57
N ARG A 114 -5.13 5.95 -9.88
CA ARG A 114 -5.39 4.67 -9.23
C ARG A 114 -5.56 3.54 -10.25
N LEU A 115 -5.08 2.35 -9.87
CA LEU A 115 -5.25 1.15 -10.68
C LEU A 115 -6.70 0.69 -10.65
N ARG A 116 -7.25 0.42 -11.82
CA ARG A 116 -8.59 -0.17 -11.98
C ARG A 116 -8.57 -1.16 -13.12
N ILE A 117 -9.49 -2.11 -13.08
CA ILE A 117 -9.62 -3.12 -14.14
C ILE A 117 -10.89 -2.82 -14.93
N VAL A 118 -10.74 -2.54 -16.22
CA VAL A 118 -11.83 -2.21 -17.14
C VAL A 118 -11.71 -3.10 -18.37
N ASP A 119 -12.70 -3.96 -18.58
CA ASP A 119 -12.74 -4.90 -19.73
C ASP A 119 -11.45 -5.73 -19.87
N GLY A 120 -10.93 -6.24 -18.74
CA GLY A 120 -9.73 -7.05 -18.69
C GLY A 120 -8.41 -6.29 -18.81
N LYS A 121 -8.48 -4.96 -18.96
CA LYS A 121 -7.30 -4.09 -19.01
C LYS A 121 -7.11 -3.35 -17.72
N VAL A 122 -5.85 -3.13 -17.34
CA VAL A 122 -5.50 -2.37 -16.16
C VAL A 122 -5.21 -0.93 -16.55
N GLU A 123 -6.08 -0.04 -16.13
CA GLU A 123 -5.90 1.41 -16.27
C GLU A 123 -5.24 1.96 -15.01
N GLY A 124 -4.72 3.17 -15.12
CA GLY A 124 -4.04 3.86 -14.02
C GLY A 124 -2.53 3.86 -14.17
N THR A 125 -1.87 4.51 -13.23
CA THR A 125 -0.42 4.69 -13.27
C THR A 125 0.29 3.44 -12.75
N LYS A 126 1.14 2.87 -13.59
CA LYS A 126 2.00 1.72 -13.29
C LYS A 126 3.44 2.19 -13.35
N ILE A 127 4.17 2.00 -12.26
CA ILE A 127 5.57 2.45 -12.19
C ILE A 127 6.48 1.35 -11.66
N LYS A 128 7.77 1.50 -11.94
CA LYS A 128 8.83 0.69 -11.34
C LYS A 128 9.52 1.53 -10.28
N THR A 129 9.63 0.96 -9.09
CA THR A 129 10.30 1.63 -7.97
C THR A 129 11.82 1.41 -8.02
N GLN A 130 12.54 2.10 -7.15
CA GLN A 130 14.00 2.02 -7.11
C GLN A 130 14.56 0.60 -6.88
N ASN A 131 13.80 -0.28 -6.24
CA ASN A 131 14.21 -1.67 -5.97
C ASN A 131 13.58 -2.68 -6.92
N SER A 132 12.99 -2.23 -8.03
CA SER A 132 12.24 -3.12 -8.94
C SER A 132 13.09 -4.23 -9.56
N ASN A 133 14.39 -4.02 -9.70
CA ASN A 133 15.32 -5.03 -10.21
C ASN A 133 15.50 -6.23 -9.25
N LEU A 134 15.07 -6.09 -8.00
CA LEU A 134 15.15 -7.15 -6.99
C LEU A 134 13.80 -7.85 -6.79
N TRP A 135 12.75 -7.44 -7.49
CA TRP A 135 11.43 -7.99 -7.28
C TRP A 135 11.32 -9.47 -7.67
N LYS A 136 10.69 -10.23 -6.79
CA LYS A 136 10.11 -11.53 -7.07
C LYS A 136 8.59 -11.37 -7.15
N ASN A 137 7.85 -12.43 -7.47
CA ASN A 137 6.39 -12.37 -7.58
C ASN A 137 5.71 -11.76 -6.35
N GLU A 138 6.19 -12.07 -5.16
CA GLU A 138 5.65 -11.56 -3.89
C GLU A 138 5.81 -10.05 -3.70
N HIS A 139 6.65 -9.39 -4.49
CA HIS A 139 6.92 -7.96 -4.41
C HIS A 139 6.14 -7.14 -5.44
N ILE A 140 5.40 -7.78 -6.32
CA ILE A 140 4.76 -7.15 -7.47
C ILE A 140 3.28 -6.91 -7.20
N VAL A 141 2.82 -5.68 -7.45
CA VAL A 141 1.39 -5.34 -7.31
C VAL A 141 0.60 -5.82 -8.52
N VAL A 142 1.09 -5.54 -9.73
CA VAL A 142 0.37 -5.86 -10.96
C VAL A 142 1.32 -6.32 -12.05
N LYS A 143 0.91 -7.33 -12.82
CA LYS A 143 1.62 -7.79 -14.01
C LYS A 143 0.72 -7.65 -15.23
N VAL A 144 1.23 -7.00 -16.24
CA VAL A 144 0.48 -6.75 -17.49
C VAL A 144 1.35 -7.01 -18.71
N ASN A 145 0.70 -7.36 -19.81
CA ASN A 145 1.35 -7.45 -21.12
C ASN A 145 1.45 -6.08 -21.80
N GLU A 146 1.92 -6.05 -23.03
CA GLU A 146 2.08 -4.83 -23.82
C GLU A 146 0.76 -4.10 -24.08
N ASN A 147 -0.37 -4.80 -24.02
CA ASN A 147 -1.70 -4.24 -24.21
C ASN A 147 -2.38 -3.84 -22.90
N ASN A 148 -1.64 -3.79 -21.80
CA ASN A 148 -2.17 -3.54 -20.44
C ASN A 148 -3.20 -4.56 -19.96
N GLU A 149 -3.18 -5.76 -20.52
CA GLU A 149 -4.02 -6.86 -20.05
C GLU A 149 -3.30 -7.61 -18.94
N LEU A 150 -4.07 -8.11 -17.97
CA LEU A 150 -3.54 -8.95 -16.91
C LEU A 150 -2.84 -10.18 -17.50
N ASP A 151 -1.58 -10.39 -17.11
CA ASP A 151 -0.75 -11.47 -17.62
C ASP A 151 0.26 -11.88 -16.53
N GLU A 152 0.15 -13.12 -16.05
CA GLU A 152 1.09 -13.66 -15.05
C GLU A 152 2.53 -13.69 -15.53
N ASN A 153 2.75 -13.72 -16.84
CA ASN A 153 4.06 -13.68 -17.47
C ASN A 153 4.45 -12.28 -17.94
N GLY A 154 3.62 -11.27 -17.65
CA GLY A 154 3.84 -9.90 -18.03
C GLY A 154 4.87 -9.19 -17.15
N LYS A 155 5.11 -7.94 -17.48
CA LYS A 155 6.00 -7.07 -16.68
C LYS A 155 5.32 -6.67 -15.37
N GLY A 156 6.11 -6.64 -14.31
CA GLY A 156 5.65 -6.25 -12.99
C GLY A 156 5.78 -4.76 -12.72
N TYR A 157 4.78 -4.20 -12.06
CA TYR A 157 4.73 -2.78 -11.71
C TYR A 157 4.17 -2.58 -10.31
N PHE A 158 4.47 -1.42 -9.76
CA PHE A 158 3.79 -0.86 -8.61
C PHE A 158 2.67 0.07 -9.08
N GLY A 159 1.59 0.10 -8.32
CA GLY A 159 0.52 1.09 -8.45
C GLY A 159 -0.38 1.00 -7.24
N VAL A 160 -1.25 1.98 -7.07
CA VAL A 160 -2.18 2.03 -5.94
C VAL A 160 -3.59 1.69 -6.43
N PRO A 161 -4.17 0.56 -5.99
CA PRO A 161 -5.51 0.17 -6.40
C PRO A 161 -6.60 1.15 -5.96
N GLU A 162 -7.67 1.23 -6.74
CA GLU A 162 -8.78 2.15 -6.47
C GLU A 162 -9.58 1.82 -5.20
N ASN A 163 -9.50 0.59 -4.71
CA ASN A 163 -10.18 0.16 -3.49
C ASN A 163 -9.41 0.44 -2.21
N ILE A 164 -8.32 1.22 -2.28
CA ILE A 164 -7.61 1.73 -1.11
C ILE A 164 -8.01 3.18 -0.84
N TYR A 165 -8.30 3.46 0.42
CA TYR A 165 -8.48 4.81 0.94
C TYR A 165 -7.35 5.12 1.90
N PHE A 166 -6.63 6.20 1.61
CA PHE A 166 -5.54 6.67 2.47
C PHE A 166 -6.06 7.81 3.35
N ILE A 167 -5.98 7.62 4.67
CA ILE A 167 -6.45 8.58 5.65
C ILE A 167 -5.28 9.02 6.50
N GLY A 168 -4.92 10.30 6.39
CA GLY A 168 -3.92 10.90 7.26
C GLY A 168 -4.61 11.62 8.43
N THR A 169 -4.11 11.41 9.64
CA THR A 169 -4.53 12.16 10.81
C THR A 169 -3.36 12.95 11.35
N MET A 170 -3.63 14.16 11.86
CA MET A 170 -2.63 15.05 12.43
C MET A 170 -3.00 15.39 13.85
N ASN A 171 -1.99 15.41 14.71
CA ASN A 171 -2.09 16.06 16.00
C ASN A 171 -1.90 17.56 15.79
N ASP A 172 -2.90 18.34 16.15
CA ASP A 172 -2.68 19.77 16.31
C ASP A 172 -1.75 19.95 17.49
N ILE A 173 -0.50 20.33 17.22
CA ILE A 173 0.41 20.73 18.27
C ILE A 173 -0.29 21.85 19.02
N ASP A 174 -0.45 21.67 20.32
CA ASP A 174 -1.02 22.70 21.15
C ASP A 174 -0.21 23.98 21.00
N ARG A 175 -0.80 24.99 20.36
CA ARG A 175 -0.18 26.29 20.12
C ARG A 175 -0.34 27.24 21.27
N SER A 176 -0.84 26.78 22.40
CA SER A 176 -1.13 27.58 23.58
C SER A 176 0.09 27.85 24.45
N VAL A 177 1.26 27.70 23.91
CA VAL A 177 2.50 28.04 24.64
C VAL A 177 2.89 29.48 24.35
#